data_a1007f627ea4e72d043d59dd8a8287bb
#
_entry.id   a1007f627ea4e72d043d59dd8a8287bb
#
_cell.length_a   1.000
_cell.length_b   1.000
_cell.length_c   1.000
_cell.angle_alpha   90.00
_cell.angle_beta   90.00
_cell.angle_gamma   90.00
#
_symmetry.space_group_name_H-M   'P 1'
#
loop_
_entity.id
_entity.type
_entity.pdbx_description
1 polymer ?
#
loop_
_entity_poly.entity_id
_entity_poly.type
_entity_poly.pdbx_seq_one_letter_code
_entity_poly.pdbx_strand_id
1 'polypeptide(L)'
;MADTKYINEVGLFDELKLALSRTTSDDLKTWSKSSVSRLPTIAKRRVKNFGALISGVGKALGEEVGNGINAWKKGDFSTHLGQRTAAGIDTTLDFGKRTWRTVEFVSKAVLDDPKKNAPGVLALALGFIAGSGGVDGNGGIPDTDIAMWGIGDHRSLFTHSIIAGIVVETSILALADLAGIVCDKLPTNERSEFWEQISSTKDQIASQLSAGASAGIAYHLAVDATLQPAAYKDLPFSMPIEAHQMLFAVNAAVEGLDAAERVKTPGEKAVSAVSKGLSVISSGVRDLFDYKKYNM
;
A
#
# COMPACT_ATOMS: atom_id res chain seq x y z
N MET A 1 -2.91 9.46 48.59
CA MET A 1 -4.19 8.80 48.30
C MET A 1 -4.56 9.21 46.89
N ALA A 2 -4.40 8.32 45.94
CA ALA A 2 -4.76 8.58 44.54
C ALA A 2 -6.26 8.46 44.42
N ASP A 3 -6.92 9.56 44.04
CA ASP A 3 -8.32 9.54 43.64
C ASP A 3 -8.50 8.55 42.50
N THR A 4 -9.04 7.40 42.81
CA THR A 4 -9.60 6.48 41.82
C THR A 4 -10.80 7.19 41.20
N LYS A 5 -10.54 7.90 40.09
CA LYS A 5 -11.60 8.37 39.20
C LYS A 5 -12.48 7.16 38.88
N TYR A 6 -13.69 7.17 39.36
CA TYR A 6 -14.70 6.19 39.01
C TYR A 6 -14.75 6.11 37.50
N ILE A 7 -14.29 4.99 36.96
CA ILE A 7 -14.55 4.63 35.57
C ILE A 7 -16.07 4.43 35.53
N ASN A 8 -16.80 5.44 35.06
CA ASN A 8 -18.20 5.29 34.75
C ASN A 8 -18.30 4.14 33.76
N GLU A 9 -19.01 3.10 34.11
CA GLU A 9 -19.29 1.89 33.30
C GLU A 9 -20.17 2.21 32.06
N VAL A 10 -20.12 3.41 31.54
CA VAL A 10 -20.67 3.73 30.23
C VAL A 10 -19.77 3.05 29.21
N GLY A 11 -20.23 1.94 28.67
CA GLY A 11 -19.44 1.18 27.71
C GLY A 11 -19.18 2.01 26.45
N LEU A 12 -18.06 1.79 25.77
CA LEU A 12 -17.69 2.43 24.49
C LEU A 12 -18.86 2.45 23.49
N PHE A 13 -19.72 1.44 23.54
CA PHE A 13 -20.88 1.32 22.68
C PHE A 13 -21.98 2.33 23.03
N ASP A 14 -22.13 2.68 24.29
CA ASP A 14 -23.11 3.67 24.74
C ASP A 14 -22.62 5.08 24.42
N GLU A 15 -21.32 5.35 24.53
CA GLU A 15 -20.72 6.59 24.05
C GLU A 15 -20.94 6.74 22.55
N LEU A 16 -20.69 5.68 21.76
CA LEU A 16 -20.94 5.69 20.32
C LEU A 16 -22.42 5.97 20.00
N LYS A 17 -23.36 5.32 20.68
CA LYS A 17 -24.79 5.59 20.53
C LYS A 17 -25.14 7.04 20.85
N LEU A 18 -24.58 7.58 21.93
CA LEU A 18 -24.79 8.96 22.33
C LEU A 18 -24.28 9.91 21.26
N ALA A 19 -23.08 9.70 20.74
CA ALA A 19 -22.51 10.50 19.66
C ALA A 19 -23.39 10.44 18.39
N LEU A 20 -23.80 9.23 18.00
CA LEU A 20 -24.66 9.03 16.83
C LEU A 20 -26.02 9.71 16.99
N SER A 21 -26.62 9.69 18.20
CA SER A 21 -27.88 10.40 18.46
C SER A 21 -27.77 11.92 18.35
N ARG A 22 -26.55 12.46 18.50
CA ARG A 22 -26.25 13.90 18.37
C ARG A 22 -25.73 14.29 16.98
N THR A 23 -25.48 13.30 16.13
CA THR A 23 -25.01 13.52 14.76
C THR A 23 -26.18 14.01 13.90
N THR A 24 -25.98 15.11 13.21
CA THR A 24 -26.98 15.73 12.36
C THR A 24 -26.82 15.33 10.88
N SER A 25 -27.85 15.56 10.09
CA SER A 25 -27.75 15.38 8.63
C SER A 25 -26.70 16.31 7.99
N ASP A 26 -26.46 17.47 8.58
CA ASP A 26 -25.42 18.40 8.07
C ASP A 26 -24.00 17.92 8.40
N ASP A 27 -23.79 17.25 9.54
CA ASP A 27 -22.53 16.55 9.82
C ASP A 27 -22.26 15.48 8.75
N LEU A 28 -23.26 14.67 8.41
CA LEU A 28 -23.13 13.63 7.40
C LEU A 28 -22.92 14.18 5.99
N LYS A 29 -23.58 15.28 5.63
CA LYS A 29 -23.33 15.98 4.36
C LYS A 29 -21.90 16.50 4.29
N THR A 30 -21.42 17.13 5.38
CA THR A 30 -20.06 17.67 5.46
C THR A 30 -19.03 16.54 5.36
N TRP A 31 -19.25 15.43 6.07
CA TRP A 31 -18.42 14.22 5.98
C TRP A 31 -18.38 13.64 4.56
N SER A 32 -19.54 13.46 3.93
CA SER A 32 -19.63 12.94 2.57
C SER A 32 -18.92 13.86 1.57
N LYS A 33 -19.13 15.17 1.67
CA LYS A 33 -18.46 16.18 0.83
C LYS A 33 -16.95 16.16 1.04
N SER A 34 -16.48 16.07 2.28
CA SER A 34 -15.05 15.96 2.61
C SER A 34 -14.44 14.70 1.98
N SER A 35 -15.09 13.56 2.16
CA SER A 35 -14.63 12.26 1.62
C SER A 35 -14.53 12.30 0.09
N VAL A 36 -15.55 12.78 -0.60
CA VAL A 36 -15.57 12.87 -2.07
C VAL A 36 -14.54 13.89 -2.58
N SER A 37 -14.36 15.01 -1.88
CA SER A 37 -13.42 16.07 -2.30
C SER A 37 -11.95 15.63 -2.29
N ARG A 38 -11.61 14.58 -1.58
CA ARG A 38 -10.25 13.99 -1.54
C ARG A 38 -9.95 13.09 -2.72
N LEU A 39 -10.97 12.47 -3.33
CA LEU A 39 -10.80 11.54 -4.45
C LEU A 39 -9.92 12.07 -5.59
N PRO A 40 -10.12 13.31 -6.08
CA PRO A 40 -9.26 13.84 -7.14
C PRO A 40 -7.79 13.94 -6.74
N THR A 41 -7.50 14.30 -5.48
CA THR A 41 -6.13 14.42 -4.98
C THR A 41 -5.47 13.06 -4.85
N ILE A 42 -6.19 12.08 -4.29
CA ILE A 42 -5.75 10.70 -4.14
C ILE A 42 -5.48 10.06 -5.52
N ALA A 43 -6.41 10.22 -6.45
CA ALA A 43 -6.29 9.69 -7.81
C ALA A 43 -5.15 10.38 -8.58
N LYS A 44 -5.04 11.72 -8.52
CA LYS A 44 -4.00 12.48 -9.22
C LYS A 44 -2.60 12.06 -8.80
N ARG A 45 -2.37 11.76 -7.52
CA ARG A 45 -1.07 11.29 -7.02
C ARG A 45 -0.70 9.97 -7.68
N ARG A 46 -1.59 8.98 -7.69
CA ARG A 46 -1.37 7.67 -8.31
C ARG A 46 -1.22 7.75 -9.83
N VAL A 47 -2.07 8.51 -10.49
CA VAL A 47 -1.97 8.73 -11.95
C VAL A 47 -0.65 9.40 -12.32
N LYS A 48 -0.17 10.37 -11.53
CA LYS A 48 1.15 10.98 -11.72
C LYS A 48 2.26 9.94 -11.62
N ASN A 49 2.23 9.09 -10.58
CA ASN A 49 3.21 8.04 -10.37
C ASN A 49 3.14 7.00 -11.49
N PHE A 50 1.94 6.61 -11.93
CA PHE A 50 1.74 5.73 -13.07
C PHE A 50 2.37 6.30 -14.36
N GLY A 51 2.09 7.56 -14.68
CA GLY A 51 2.66 8.24 -15.86
C GLY A 51 4.18 8.32 -15.80
N ALA A 52 4.75 8.63 -14.62
CA ALA A 52 6.20 8.68 -14.43
C ALA A 52 6.86 7.30 -14.62
N LEU A 53 6.22 6.23 -14.11
CA LEU A 53 6.69 4.86 -14.26
C LEU A 53 6.64 4.39 -15.72
N ILE A 54 5.53 4.60 -16.42
CA ILE A 54 5.40 4.22 -17.84
C ILE A 54 6.45 4.95 -18.68
N SER A 55 6.65 6.25 -18.45
CA SER A 55 7.71 7.03 -19.13
C SER A 55 9.11 6.51 -18.78
N GLY A 56 9.37 6.21 -17.51
CA GLY A 56 10.66 5.67 -17.04
C GLY A 56 10.93 4.28 -17.60
N VAL A 57 9.93 3.39 -17.59
CA VAL A 57 10.03 2.04 -18.18
C VAL A 57 10.29 2.13 -19.69
N GLY A 58 9.56 2.98 -20.42
CA GLY A 58 9.76 3.16 -21.85
C GLY A 58 11.18 3.63 -22.18
N LYS A 59 11.73 4.59 -21.41
CA LYS A 59 13.11 5.06 -21.56
C LYS A 59 14.13 3.96 -21.24
N ALA A 60 13.96 3.28 -20.11
CA ALA A 60 14.87 2.22 -19.68
C ALA A 60 14.88 1.03 -20.67
N LEU A 61 13.72 0.64 -21.20
CA LEU A 61 13.65 -0.39 -22.25
C LEU A 61 14.36 0.05 -23.52
N GLY A 62 14.20 1.30 -23.94
CA GLY A 62 14.91 1.85 -25.10
C GLY A 62 16.44 1.84 -24.92
N GLU A 63 16.91 2.23 -23.73
CA GLU A 63 18.32 2.19 -23.38
C GLU A 63 18.86 0.77 -23.32
N GLU A 64 18.11 -0.17 -22.74
CA GLU A 64 18.54 -1.57 -22.60
C GLU A 64 18.57 -2.32 -23.94
N VAL A 65 17.56 -2.10 -24.78
CA VAL A 65 17.59 -2.61 -26.16
C VAL A 65 18.80 -2.09 -26.91
N GLY A 66 19.12 -0.79 -26.77
CA GLY A 66 20.31 -0.20 -27.34
C GLY A 66 21.62 -0.83 -26.84
N ASN A 67 21.71 -1.05 -25.50
CA ASN A 67 22.86 -1.69 -24.88
C ASN A 67 23.00 -3.17 -25.31
N GLY A 68 21.92 -3.92 -25.37
CA GLY A 68 21.91 -5.31 -25.83
C GLY A 68 22.33 -5.45 -27.30
N ILE A 69 21.82 -4.57 -28.17
CA ILE A 69 22.22 -4.54 -29.59
C ILE A 69 23.70 -4.19 -29.72
N ASN A 70 24.22 -3.24 -28.93
CA ASN A 70 25.62 -2.87 -28.95
C ASN A 70 26.53 -4.01 -28.43
N ALA A 71 26.11 -4.69 -27.34
CA ALA A 71 26.84 -5.86 -26.83
C ALA A 71 26.85 -7.02 -27.84
N TRP A 72 25.73 -7.26 -28.52
CA TRP A 72 25.65 -8.23 -29.61
C TRP A 72 26.62 -7.90 -30.75
N LYS A 73 26.63 -6.66 -31.23
CA LYS A 73 27.53 -6.21 -32.28
C LYS A 73 29.02 -6.34 -31.93
N LYS A 74 29.36 -6.22 -30.64
CA LYS A 74 30.71 -6.36 -30.10
C LYS A 74 31.08 -7.80 -29.77
N GLY A 75 30.19 -8.74 -29.84
CA GLY A 75 30.39 -10.12 -29.40
C GLY A 75 30.41 -10.34 -27.88
N ASP A 76 30.02 -9.32 -27.10
CA ASP A 76 30.09 -9.32 -25.62
C ASP A 76 28.74 -9.61 -24.96
N PHE A 77 27.79 -10.15 -25.71
CA PHE A 77 26.41 -10.35 -25.22
C PHE A 77 26.34 -11.27 -23.98
N SER A 78 27.11 -12.35 -23.95
CA SER A 78 27.17 -13.26 -22.80
C SER A 78 27.71 -12.58 -21.53
N THR A 79 28.71 -11.69 -21.68
CA THR A 79 29.27 -10.89 -20.59
C THR A 79 28.25 -9.88 -20.08
N HIS A 80 27.54 -9.21 -20.98
CA HIS A 80 26.46 -8.28 -20.64
C HIS A 80 25.35 -8.99 -19.84
N LEU A 81 24.92 -10.15 -20.29
CA LEU A 81 23.92 -10.97 -19.59
C LEU A 81 24.39 -11.39 -18.19
N GLY A 82 25.64 -11.86 -18.07
CA GLY A 82 26.24 -12.23 -16.78
C GLY A 82 26.30 -11.07 -15.78
N GLN A 83 26.67 -9.89 -16.25
CA GLN A 83 26.68 -8.68 -15.42
C GLN A 83 25.27 -8.27 -14.92
N ARG A 84 24.24 -8.44 -15.76
CA ARG A 84 22.84 -8.20 -15.38
C ARG A 84 22.34 -9.17 -14.33
N THR A 85 22.67 -10.47 -14.49
CA THR A 85 22.30 -11.49 -13.50
C THR A 85 22.96 -11.23 -12.14
N ALA A 86 24.25 -10.88 -12.13
CA ALA A 86 24.98 -10.53 -10.91
C ALA A 86 24.36 -9.28 -10.22
N ALA A 87 24.03 -8.25 -10.99
CA ALA A 87 23.38 -7.05 -10.48
C ALA A 87 21.98 -7.36 -9.87
N GLY A 88 21.22 -8.28 -10.46
CA GLY A 88 19.92 -8.73 -9.92
C GLY A 88 20.09 -9.46 -8.58
N ILE A 89 21.10 -10.32 -8.44
CA ILE A 89 21.40 -11.03 -7.18
C ILE A 89 21.83 -10.03 -6.09
N ASP A 90 22.74 -9.12 -6.39
CA ASP A 90 23.21 -8.10 -5.44
C ASP A 90 22.06 -7.20 -4.97
N THR A 91 21.17 -6.85 -5.87
CA THR A 91 19.98 -6.06 -5.58
C THR A 91 19.04 -6.79 -4.62
N THR A 92 18.83 -8.10 -4.80
CA THR A 92 17.98 -8.93 -3.92
C THR A 92 18.59 -9.06 -2.52
N LEU A 93 19.91 -9.25 -2.43
CA LEU A 93 20.62 -9.33 -1.15
C LEU A 93 20.59 -7.99 -0.39
N ASP A 94 20.73 -6.87 -1.11
CA ASP A 94 20.67 -5.54 -0.53
C ASP A 94 19.24 -5.21 -0.03
N PHE A 95 18.21 -5.70 -0.71
CA PHE A 95 16.82 -5.65 -0.25
C PHE A 95 16.64 -6.37 1.08
N GLY A 96 17.11 -7.62 1.21
CA GLY A 96 17.04 -8.37 2.47
C GLY A 96 17.69 -7.63 3.63
N LYS A 97 18.89 -7.07 3.43
CA LYS A 97 19.60 -6.28 4.43
C LYS A 97 18.83 -5.00 4.83
N ARG A 98 18.22 -4.31 3.88
CA ARG A 98 17.44 -3.10 4.15
C ARG A 98 16.15 -3.40 4.90
N THR A 99 15.47 -4.48 4.54
CA THR A 99 14.27 -4.95 5.24
C THR A 99 14.60 -5.26 6.70
N TRP A 100 15.70 -5.98 6.97
CA TRP A 100 16.12 -6.28 8.35
C TRP A 100 16.42 -5.03 9.16
N ARG A 101 17.19 -4.07 8.61
CA ARG A 101 17.47 -2.80 9.27
C ARG A 101 16.21 -2.00 9.58
N THR A 102 15.20 -2.13 8.72
CA THR A 102 13.90 -1.49 8.92
C THR A 102 13.15 -2.11 10.10
N VAL A 103 13.11 -3.44 10.18
CA VAL A 103 12.48 -4.16 11.31
C VAL A 103 13.17 -3.77 12.63
N GLU A 104 14.50 -3.74 12.65
CA GLU A 104 15.28 -3.33 13.83
C GLU A 104 14.97 -1.89 14.24
N PHE A 105 14.91 -0.97 13.28
CA PHE A 105 14.61 0.45 13.55
C PHE A 105 13.19 0.64 14.10
N VAL A 106 12.19 -0.02 13.52
CA VAL A 106 10.79 0.04 13.99
C VAL A 106 10.66 -0.56 15.39
N SER A 107 11.30 -1.71 15.62
CA SER A 107 11.31 -2.34 16.94
C SER A 107 11.91 -1.41 18.00
N LYS A 108 13.02 -0.77 17.69
CA LYS A 108 13.63 0.24 18.57
C LYS A 108 12.71 1.41 18.84
N ALA A 109 12.11 2.00 17.80
CA ALA A 109 11.21 3.14 17.97
C ALA A 109 10.00 2.81 18.85
N VAL A 110 9.44 1.59 18.74
CA VAL A 110 8.35 1.13 19.61
C VAL A 110 8.83 0.93 21.03
N LEU A 111 10.05 0.39 21.24
CA LEU A 111 10.60 0.18 22.57
C LEU A 111 10.94 1.51 23.27
N ASP A 112 11.41 2.51 22.52
CA ASP A 112 11.77 3.83 23.05
C ASP A 112 10.55 4.64 23.51
N ASP A 113 9.42 4.60 22.76
CA ASP A 113 8.16 5.26 23.13
C ASP A 113 6.95 4.44 22.64
N PRO A 114 6.55 3.42 23.42
CA PRO A 114 5.46 2.52 23.01
C PRO A 114 4.12 3.24 22.85
N LYS A 115 3.78 4.17 23.74
CA LYS A 115 2.50 4.87 23.71
C LYS A 115 2.33 5.71 22.44
N LYS A 116 3.40 6.33 21.99
CA LYS A 116 3.41 7.19 20.81
C LYS A 116 3.49 6.41 19.51
N ASN A 117 4.34 5.40 19.45
CA ASN A 117 4.72 4.75 18.20
C ASN A 117 3.95 3.46 17.91
N ALA A 118 3.52 2.70 18.95
CA ALA A 118 2.82 1.44 18.76
C ALA A 118 1.51 1.57 17.98
N PRO A 119 0.62 2.55 18.21
CA PRO A 119 -0.62 2.66 17.45
C PRO A 119 -0.39 2.84 15.94
N GLY A 120 0.59 3.65 15.57
CA GLY A 120 0.96 3.87 14.17
C GLY A 120 1.56 2.63 13.52
N VAL A 121 2.44 1.92 14.22
CA VAL A 121 3.06 0.67 13.72
C VAL A 121 2.03 -0.43 13.57
N LEU A 122 1.12 -0.57 14.53
CA LEU A 122 0.01 -1.52 14.44
C LEU A 122 -0.91 -1.20 13.27
N ALA A 123 -1.26 0.07 13.08
CA ALA A 123 -2.07 0.50 11.95
C ALA A 123 -1.39 0.19 10.61
N LEU A 124 -0.09 0.45 10.50
CA LEU A 124 0.71 0.11 9.32
C LEU A 124 0.69 -1.41 9.05
N ALA A 125 0.94 -2.22 10.09
CA ALA A 125 0.97 -3.67 9.97
C ALA A 125 -0.42 -4.24 9.59
N LEU A 126 -1.49 -3.76 10.23
CA LEU A 126 -2.86 -4.15 9.90
C LEU A 126 -3.23 -3.77 8.47
N GLY A 127 -2.85 -2.56 8.04
CA GLY A 127 -3.03 -2.12 6.67
C GLY A 127 -2.30 -3.04 5.68
N PHE A 128 -1.05 -3.38 5.96
CA PHE A 128 -0.27 -4.29 5.13
C PHE A 128 -0.91 -5.67 5.02
N ILE A 129 -1.31 -6.28 6.14
CA ILE A 129 -1.99 -7.58 6.15
C ILE A 129 -3.31 -7.51 5.37
N ALA A 130 -4.11 -6.45 5.57
CA ALA A 130 -5.35 -6.27 4.84
C ALA A 130 -5.11 -6.10 3.32
N GLY A 131 -4.07 -5.37 2.94
CA GLY A 131 -3.73 -5.15 1.55
C GLY A 131 -3.11 -6.36 0.86
N SER A 132 -2.27 -7.13 1.57
CA SER A 132 -1.54 -8.26 1.00
C SER A 132 -2.26 -9.60 1.08
N GLY A 133 -3.22 -9.76 2.00
CA GLY A 133 -3.81 -11.06 2.35
C GLY A 133 -2.90 -11.95 3.21
N GLY A 134 -1.68 -11.48 3.52
CA GLY A 134 -0.68 -12.22 4.27
C GLY A 134 0.65 -12.31 3.55
N VAL A 135 1.53 -13.19 4.03
CA VAL A 135 2.88 -13.37 3.46
C VAL A 135 2.91 -14.18 2.17
N ASP A 136 1.88 -14.97 1.91
CA ASP A 136 1.74 -15.78 0.70
C ASP A 136 1.10 -15.01 -0.47
N GLY A 137 0.59 -13.79 -0.20
CA GLY A 137 -0.06 -12.97 -1.20
C GLY A 137 -1.42 -13.51 -1.66
N ASN A 138 -2.04 -14.39 -0.88
CA ASN A 138 -3.38 -14.91 -1.16
C ASN A 138 -4.41 -14.25 -0.22
N GLY A 139 -5.51 -13.79 -0.79
CA GLY A 139 -6.55 -13.06 -0.04
C GLY A 139 -6.29 -11.56 0.04
N GLY A 140 -6.82 -10.91 1.07
CA GLY A 140 -6.72 -9.46 1.24
C GLY A 140 -7.66 -8.66 0.36
N ILE A 141 -7.39 -7.36 0.28
CA ILE A 141 -8.23 -6.42 -0.47
C ILE A 141 -8.32 -6.76 -1.97
N PRO A 142 -7.22 -7.09 -2.68
CA PRO A 142 -7.32 -7.43 -4.09
C PRO A 142 -8.24 -8.63 -4.34
N ASP A 143 -8.17 -9.67 -3.51
CA ASP A 143 -8.96 -10.89 -3.68
C ASP A 143 -10.43 -10.78 -3.19
N THR A 144 -10.88 -9.60 -2.78
CA THR A 144 -12.29 -9.37 -2.45
C THR A 144 -13.22 -9.56 -3.64
N ASP A 145 -12.71 -9.51 -4.87
CA ASP A 145 -13.46 -9.84 -6.08
C ASP A 145 -13.97 -11.29 -6.08
N ILE A 146 -13.24 -12.22 -5.49
CA ILE A 146 -13.68 -13.61 -5.32
C ILE A 146 -14.97 -13.67 -4.49
N ALA A 147 -15.05 -12.89 -3.41
CA ALA A 147 -16.24 -12.83 -2.58
C ALA A 147 -17.40 -12.07 -3.24
N MET A 148 -17.11 -11.11 -4.12
CA MET A 148 -18.10 -10.26 -4.79
C MET A 148 -18.67 -10.90 -6.06
N TRP A 149 -17.83 -11.53 -6.88
CA TRP A 149 -18.19 -12.02 -8.21
C TRP A 149 -17.82 -13.48 -8.48
N GLY A 150 -17.14 -14.14 -7.53
CA GLY A 150 -16.70 -15.52 -7.65
C GLY A 150 -15.32 -15.67 -8.28
N ILE A 151 -14.78 -16.90 -8.18
CA ILE A 151 -13.40 -17.22 -8.61
C ILE A 151 -13.21 -17.04 -10.13
N GLY A 152 -14.27 -17.10 -10.92
CA GLY A 152 -14.21 -16.91 -12.38
C GLY A 152 -13.82 -15.51 -12.81
N ASP A 153 -14.16 -14.52 -11.98
CA ASP A 153 -13.87 -13.09 -12.21
C ASP A 153 -12.72 -12.58 -11.32
N HIS A 154 -12.00 -13.50 -10.67
CA HIS A 154 -10.82 -13.18 -9.90
C HIS A 154 -9.77 -12.46 -10.77
N ARG A 155 -9.11 -11.45 -10.20
CA ARG A 155 -8.19 -10.50 -10.84
C ARG A 155 -8.90 -9.48 -11.74
N SER A 156 -9.95 -8.87 -11.19
CA SER A 156 -10.60 -7.73 -11.84
C SER A 156 -9.69 -6.49 -11.80
N LEU A 157 -9.82 -5.63 -12.82
CA LEU A 157 -9.13 -4.34 -12.86
C LEU A 157 -9.50 -3.46 -11.65
N PHE A 158 -10.73 -3.61 -11.13
CA PHE A 158 -11.20 -2.82 -9.99
C PHE A 158 -10.42 -3.12 -8.71
N THR A 159 -10.19 -4.39 -8.41
CA THR A 159 -9.53 -4.82 -7.16
C THR A 159 -8.02 -4.99 -7.30
N HIS A 160 -7.52 -5.28 -8.51
CA HIS A 160 -6.10 -5.56 -8.77
C HIS A 160 -5.37 -4.40 -9.48
N SER A 161 -5.79 -3.17 -9.24
CA SER A 161 -5.12 -1.98 -9.79
C SER A 161 -5.05 -0.85 -8.78
N ILE A 162 -4.50 0.30 -9.21
CA ILE A 162 -4.49 1.55 -8.43
C ILE A 162 -5.89 1.98 -7.99
N ILE A 163 -6.96 1.47 -8.62
CA ILE A 163 -8.35 1.78 -8.23
C ILE A 163 -8.63 1.24 -6.83
N ALA A 164 -8.20 0.02 -6.52
CA ALA A 164 -8.32 -0.55 -5.18
C ALA A 164 -7.66 0.34 -4.13
N GLY A 165 -6.42 0.77 -4.38
CA GLY A 165 -5.71 1.68 -3.48
C GLY A 165 -6.43 3.02 -3.28
N ILE A 166 -7.01 3.60 -4.34
CA ILE A 166 -7.80 4.85 -4.25
C ILE A 166 -9.03 4.64 -3.35
N VAL A 167 -9.78 3.57 -3.58
CA VAL A 167 -11.01 3.25 -2.81
C VAL A 167 -10.66 3.01 -1.35
N VAL A 168 -9.67 2.18 -1.07
CA VAL A 168 -9.25 1.82 0.29
C VAL A 168 -8.79 3.05 1.06
N GLU A 169 -7.91 3.86 0.48
CA GLU A 169 -7.45 5.08 1.12
C GLU A 169 -8.59 6.05 1.42
N THR A 170 -9.46 6.26 0.43
CA THR A 170 -10.63 7.14 0.62
C THR A 170 -11.51 6.64 1.75
N SER A 171 -11.73 5.32 1.83
CA SER A 171 -12.53 4.70 2.90
C SER A 171 -11.87 4.86 4.28
N ILE A 172 -10.55 4.65 4.38
CA ILE A 172 -9.81 4.82 5.64
C ILE A 172 -9.90 6.26 6.13
N LEU A 173 -9.69 7.24 5.24
CA LEU A 173 -9.77 8.64 5.59
C LEU A 173 -11.21 9.06 5.95
N ALA A 174 -12.21 8.54 5.25
CA ALA A 174 -13.61 8.77 5.57
C ALA A 174 -13.98 8.22 6.96
N LEU A 175 -13.49 7.04 7.32
CA LEU A 175 -13.68 6.46 8.66
C LEU A 175 -12.98 7.29 9.74
N ALA A 176 -11.79 7.83 9.47
CA ALA A 176 -11.10 8.72 10.40
C ALA A 176 -11.87 10.02 10.63
N ASP A 177 -12.46 10.60 9.58
CA ASP A 177 -13.33 11.76 9.72
C ASP A 177 -14.59 11.44 10.53
N LEU A 178 -15.20 10.28 10.29
CA LEU A 178 -16.35 9.83 11.05
C LEU A 178 -16.01 9.64 12.54
N ALA A 179 -14.87 9.07 12.85
CA ALA A 179 -14.34 8.98 14.21
C ALA A 179 -14.15 10.37 14.83
N GLY A 180 -13.68 11.35 14.04
CA GLY A 180 -13.62 12.75 14.44
C GLY A 180 -14.99 13.32 14.83
N ILE A 181 -16.00 13.11 13.99
CA ILE A 181 -17.38 13.55 14.28
C ILE A 181 -17.88 12.91 15.58
N VAL A 182 -17.67 11.62 15.78
CA VAL A 182 -18.03 10.92 17.02
C VAL A 182 -17.37 11.60 18.23
N CYS A 183 -16.08 11.89 18.15
CA CYS A 183 -15.36 12.58 19.21
C CYS A 183 -15.94 13.99 19.49
N ASP A 184 -16.28 14.74 18.44
CA ASP A 184 -16.81 16.11 18.58
C ASP A 184 -18.22 16.12 19.18
N LYS A 185 -19.02 15.07 19.00
CA LYS A 185 -20.38 14.94 19.56
C LYS A 185 -20.38 14.44 21.00
N LEU A 186 -19.28 13.90 21.50
CA LEU A 186 -19.14 13.52 22.91
C LEU A 186 -18.70 14.72 23.74
N PRO A 187 -19.41 15.08 24.81
CA PRO A 187 -18.96 16.11 25.75
C PRO A 187 -17.62 15.71 26.37
N THR A 188 -16.76 16.68 26.59
CA THR A 188 -15.39 16.42 27.11
C THR A 188 -15.40 15.71 28.46
N ASN A 189 -16.41 16.00 29.30
CA ASN A 189 -16.59 15.39 30.63
C ASN A 189 -17.20 13.98 30.57
N GLU A 190 -17.74 13.55 29.45
CA GLU A 190 -18.36 12.25 29.22
C GLU A 190 -17.52 11.36 28.31
N ARG A 191 -16.41 11.89 27.80
CA ARG A 191 -15.52 11.22 26.86
C ARG A 191 -14.57 10.30 27.61
N SER A 192 -14.55 9.01 27.27
CA SER A 192 -13.56 8.07 27.80
C SER A 192 -12.16 8.33 27.25
N GLU A 193 -11.14 7.82 27.94
CA GLU A 193 -9.74 7.89 27.51
C GLU A 193 -9.54 7.31 26.09
N PHE A 194 -10.33 6.30 25.72
CA PHE A 194 -10.31 5.72 24.38
C PHE A 194 -10.64 6.77 23.29
N TRP A 195 -11.74 7.52 23.44
CA TRP A 195 -12.12 8.54 22.47
C TRP A 195 -11.20 9.75 22.47
N GLU A 196 -10.64 10.11 23.60
CA GLU A 196 -9.58 11.13 23.67
C GLU A 196 -8.35 10.72 22.89
N GLN A 197 -7.92 9.46 23.04
CA GLN A 197 -6.80 8.90 22.31
C GLN A 197 -7.09 8.82 20.80
N ILE A 198 -8.27 8.37 20.41
CA ILE A 198 -8.71 8.38 19.00
C ILE A 198 -8.70 9.80 18.44
N SER A 199 -9.26 10.77 19.13
CA SER A 199 -9.27 12.17 18.69
C SER A 199 -7.88 12.71 18.41
N SER A 200 -6.91 12.39 19.26
CA SER A 200 -5.52 12.86 19.13
C SER A 200 -4.69 12.11 18.10
N THR A 201 -5.05 10.85 17.77
CA THR A 201 -4.20 9.97 16.94
C THR A 201 -4.85 9.52 15.63
N LYS A 202 -6.15 9.79 15.40
CA LYS A 202 -6.91 9.29 14.24
C LYS A 202 -6.24 9.58 12.89
N ASP A 203 -5.69 10.77 12.71
CA ASP A 203 -5.06 11.17 11.45
C ASP A 203 -3.74 10.42 11.22
N GLN A 204 -2.98 10.20 12.29
CA GLN A 204 -1.77 9.39 12.24
C GLN A 204 -2.11 7.93 11.94
N ILE A 205 -3.08 7.35 12.65
CA ILE A 205 -3.55 5.98 12.44
C ILE A 205 -4.05 5.81 10.99
N ALA A 206 -4.88 6.73 10.50
CA ALA A 206 -5.41 6.68 9.13
C ALA A 206 -4.29 6.78 8.08
N SER A 207 -3.31 7.65 8.29
CA SER A 207 -2.15 7.78 7.41
C SER A 207 -1.33 6.49 7.37
N GLN A 208 -1.04 5.88 8.53
CA GLN A 208 -0.26 4.65 8.64
C GLN A 208 -1.02 3.44 8.09
N LEU A 209 -2.31 3.33 8.40
CA LEU A 209 -3.18 2.27 7.88
C LEU A 209 -3.26 2.33 6.35
N SER A 210 -3.42 3.53 5.79
CA SER A 210 -3.44 3.74 4.34
C SER A 210 -2.09 3.41 3.69
N ALA A 211 -0.98 3.82 4.31
CA ALA A 211 0.36 3.48 3.83
C ALA A 211 0.60 1.97 3.86
N GLY A 212 0.19 1.30 4.94
CA GLY A 212 0.25 -0.15 5.06
C GLY A 212 -0.59 -0.84 4.00
N ALA A 213 -1.83 -0.41 3.79
CA ALA A 213 -2.72 -0.98 2.79
C ALA A 213 -2.15 -0.84 1.37
N SER A 214 -1.65 0.35 1.00
CA SER A 214 -0.98 0.55 -0.30
C SER A 214 0.26 -0.36 -0.45
N ALA A 215 1.08 -0.50 0.60
CA ALA A 215 2.24 -1.40 0.57
C ALA A 215 1.82 -2.87 0.44
N GLY A 216 0.75 -3.28 1.13
CA GLY A 216 0.20 -4.63 1.04
C GLY A 216 -0.38 -4.93 -0.34
N ILE A 217 -1.17 -4.03 -0.91
CA ILE A 217 -1.68 -4.15 -2.29
C ILE A 217 -0.51 -4.23 -3.27
N ALA A 218 0.53 -3.39 -3.10
CA ALA A 218 1.72 -3.44 -3.92
C ALA A 218 2.41 -4.81 -3.87
N TYR A 219 2.54 -5.39 -2.68
CA TYR A 219 3.09 -6.72 -2.49
C TYR A 219 2.25 -7.79 -3.20
N HIS A 220 0.93 -7.80 -2.99
CA HIS A 220 0.02 -8.74 -3.63
C HIS A 220 0.14 -8.69 -5.17
N LEU A 221 0.03 -7.50 -5.74
CA LEU A 221 0.15 -7.29 -7.19
C LEU A 221 1.54 -7.68 -7.75
N ALA A 222 2.60 -7.55 -6.95
CA ALA A 222 3.94 -8.01 -7.32
C ALA A 222 4.02 -9.54 -7.35
N VAL A 223 3.34 -10.23 -6.43
CA VAL A 223 3.21 -11.70 -6.44
C VAL A 223 2.47 -12.17 -7.68
N ASP A 224 1.34 -11.52 -8.02
CA ASP A 224 0.58 -11.80 -9.25
C ASP A 224 1.38 -11.54 -10.53
N ALA A 225 2.22 -10.52 -10.52
CA ALA A 225 3.08 -10.22 -11.65
C ALA A 225 4.19 -11.27 -11.88
N THR A 226 4.62 -11.97 -10.81
CA THR A 226 5.87 -12.74 -10.85
C THR A 226 5.72 -14.23 -10.51
N LEU A 227 5.15 -14.51 -9.35
CA LEU A 227 5.08 -15.88 -8.82
C LEU A 227 3.83 -16.63 -9.26
N GLN A 228 2.76 -15.93 -9.49
CA GLN A 228 1.48 -16.47 -9.95
C GLN A 228 1.03 -15.76 -11.23
N PRO A 229 1.61 -16.11 -12.40
CA PRO A 229 1.27 -15.46 -13.66
C PRO A 229 -0.23 -15.32 -13.84
N ALA A 230 -0.70 -14.09 -13.83
CA ALA A 230 -2.09 -13.73 -13.75
C ALA A 230 -2.52 -12.90 -14.96
N ALA A 231 -3.80 -13.00 -15.34
CA ALA A 231 -4.39 -12.16 -16.36
C ALA A 231 -5.64 -11.45 -15.80
N TYR A 232 -5.79 -10.16 -16.10
CA TYR A 232 -7.04 -9.45 -15.85
C TYR A 232 -8.17 -10.09 -16.62
N LYS A 233 -9.32 -10.31 -15.99
CA LYS A 233 -10.47 -11.00 -16.55
C LYS A 233 -11.49 -10.06 -17.23
N ASP A 234 -11.49 -8.81 -16.82
CA ASP A 234 -12.48 -7.79 -17.20
C ASP A 234 -11.97 -6.77 -18.22
N LEU A 235 -10.80 -7.01 -18.83
CA LEU A 235 -10.33 -6.16 -19.92
C LEU A 235 -11.14 -6.43 -21.19
N PRO A 236 -11.59 -5.37 -21.90
CA PRO A 236 -12.45 -5.51 -23.09
C PRO A 236 -11.70 -5.99 -24.34
N PHE A 237 -10.41 -6.29 -24.24
CA PHE A 237 -9.55 -6.73 -25.33
C PHE A 237 -8.57 -7.80 -24.85
N SER A 238 -8.19 -8.69 -25.77
CA SER A 238 -7.20 -9.73 -25.49
C SER A 238 -5.79 -9.15 -25.53
N MET A 239 -4.99 -9.52 -24.53
CA MET A 239 -3.58 -9.18 -24.43
C MET A 239 -2.74 -10.43 -24.15
N PRO A 240 -1.45 -10.44 -24.54
CA PRO A 240 -0.50 -11.47 -24.10
C PRO A 240 -0.36 -11.48 -22.58
N ILE A 241 -0.04 -12.64 -22.01
CA ILE A 241 0.12 -12.78 -20.54
C ILE A 241 1.20 -11.84 -20.00
N GLU A 242 2.25 -11.57 -20.76
CA GLU A 242 3.35 -10.67 -20.40
C GLU A 242 2.87 -9.22 -20.23
N ALA A 243 1.89 -8.81 -21.07
CA ALA A 243 1.30 -7.48 -20.95
C ALA A 243 0.45 -7.35 -19.67
N HIS A 244 -0.30 -8.40 -19.30
CA HIS A 244 -1.00 -8.45 -18.01
C HIS A 244 -0.02 -8.38 -16.84
N GLN A 245 1.05 -9.18 -16.86
CA GLN A 245 2.09 -9.17 -15.83
C GLN A 245 2.75 -7.79 -15.69
N MET A 246 3.02 -7.12 -16.82
CA MET A 246 3.55 -5.76 -16.80
C MET A 246 2.55 -4.78 -16.14
N LEU A 247 1.26 -4.89 -16.41
CA LEU A 247 0.25 -4.06 -15.79
C LEU A 247 0.18 -4.29 -14.27
N PHE A 248 0.22 -5.55 -13.80
CA PHE A 248 0.33 -5.86 -12.38
C PHE A 248 1.57 -5.24 -11.76
N ALA A 249 2.73 -5.40 -12.39
CA ALA A 249 4.00 -4.85 -11.91
C ALA A 249 3.98 -3.31 -11.84
N VAL A 250 3.40 -2.64 -12.84
CA VAL A 250 3.26 -1.17 -12.84
C VAL A 250 2.31 -0.72 -11.73
N ASN A 251 1.16 -1.38 -11.56
CA ASN A 251 0.22 -1.05 -10.49
C ASN A 251 0.88 -1.30 -9.11
N ALA A 252 1.62 -2.39 -8.93
CA ALA A 252 2.39 -2.66 -7.73
C ALA A 252 3.39 -1.54 -7.43
N ALA A 253 4.14 -1.08 -8.43
CA ALA A 253 5.10 0.00 -8.27
C ALA A 253 4.43 1.33 -7.92
N VAL A 254 3.27 1.65 -8.50
CA VAL A 254 2.49 2.86 -8.16
C VAL A 254 2.04 2.84 -6.71
N GLU A 255 1.46 1.72 -6.24
CA GLU A 255 1.02 1.59 -4.86
C GLU A 255 2.19 1.60 -3.88
N GLY A 256 3.32 0.99 -4.23
CA GLY A 256 4.55 1.06 -3.44
C GLY A 256 5.10 2.48 -3.32
N LEU A 257 5.09 3.27 -4.39
CA LEU A 257 5.47 4.67 -4.37
C LEU A 257 4.49 5.51 -3.53
N ASP A 258 3.18 5.27 -3.67
CA ASP A 258 2.16 5.95 -2.87
C ASP A 258 2.34 5.68 -1.38
N ALA A 259 2.60 4.43 -1.00
CA ALA A 259 2.94 4.06 0.36
C ALA A 259 4.16 4.84 0.87
N ALA A 260 5.21 4.96 0.06
CA ALA A 260 6.44 5.69 0.42
C ALA A 260 6.25 7.19 0.59
N GLU A 261 5.44 7.82 -0.24
CA GLU A 261 5.20 9.26 -0.17
C GLU A 261 4.44 9.69 1.09
N ARG A 262 3.70 8.76 1.72
CA ARG A 262 2.93 9.04 2.94
C ARG A 262 3.74 9.01 4.21
N VAL A 263 4.94 8.55 4.10
CA VAL A 263 5.79 8.21 5.22
C VAL A 263 6.45 9.45 5.82
N LYS A 264 5.99 9.91 7.01
CA LYS A 264 6.49 11.12 7.71
C LYS A 264 7.02 10.90 9.15
N THR A 265 6.88 9.69 9.74
CA THR A 265 7.35 9.36 11.10
C THR A 265 8.41 8.24 11.09
N PRO A 266 9.00 7.79 12.21
CA PRO A 266 9.93 6.64 12.22
C PRO A 266 9.37 5.34 11.65
N GLY A 267 8.09 5.02 11.88
CA GLY A 267 7.38 3.94 11.18
C GLY A 267 7.31 4.16 9.65
N GLU A 268 7.27 5.37 9.23
CA GLU A 268 7.27 5.89 7.87
C GLU A 268 8.56 5.61 7.11
N LYS A 269 9.74 5.74 7.73
CA LYS A 269 11.02 5.35 7.11
C LYS A 269 11.09 3.86 6.82
N ALA A 270 10.36 3.06 7.61
CA ALA A 270 10.22 1.63 7.40
C ALA A 270 9.49 1.30 6.10
N VAL A 271 8.36 1.96 5.83
CA VAL A 271 7.60 1.80 4.58
C VAL A 271 8.38 2.33 3.38
N SER A 272 9.12 3.43 3.54
CA SER A 272 10.04 3.92 2.49
C SER A 272 11.11 2.89 2.12
N ALA A 273 11.61 2.12 3.10
CA ALA A 273 12.55 1.04 2.81
C ALA A 273 11.86 -0.14 2.12
N VAL A 274 10.61 -0.49 2.51
CA VAL A 274 9.79 -1.52 1.84
C VAL A 274 9.45 -1.08 0.42
N SER A 275 9.05 0.17 0.20
CA SER A 275 8.69 0.66 -1.13
C SER A 275 9.92 0.85 -2.04
N LYS A 276 11.07 1.28 -1.49
CA LYS A 276 12.35 1.22 -2.21
C LYS A 276 12.73 -0.23 -2.51
N GLY A 277 12.40 -1.18 -1.64
CA GLY A 277 12.54 -2.59 -1.86
C GLY A 277 11.63 -3.11 -2.98
N LEU A 278 10.37 -2.67 -3.01
CA LEU A 278 9.43 -3.00 -4.09
C LEU A 278 9.86 -2.37 -5.44
N SER A 279 10.45 -1.19 -5.44
CA SER A 279 11.04 -0.60 -6.66
C SER A 279 12.26 -1.41 -7.15
N VAL A 280 12.96 -2.06 -6.22
CA VAL A 280 14.06 -2.98 -6.50
C VAL A 280 13.53 -4.33 -6.99
N ILE A 281 12.42 -4.84 -6.43
CA ILE A 281 11.73 -6.03 -6.95
C ILE A 281 11.21 -5.75 -8.36
N SER A 282 10.64 -4.58 -8.62
CA SER A 282 10.18 -4.19 -9.96
C SER A 282 11.34 -4.07 -10.97
N SER A 283 12.54 -3.69 -10.52
CA SER A 283 13.74 -3.73 -11.36
C SER A 283 14.25 -5.16 -11.54
N GLY A 284 14.24 -6.00 -10.51
CA GLY A 284 14.60 -7.41 -10.57
C GLY A 284 13.60 -8.25 -11.38
N VAL A 285 12.32 -7.92 -11.32
CA VAL A 285 11.27 -8.50 -12.19
C VAL A 285 11.53 -8.14 -13.66
N ARG A 286 11.93 -6.91 -13.93
CA ARG A 286 12.37 -6.51 -15.28
C ARG A 286 13.52 -7.40 -15.77
N ASP A 287 14.50 -7.60 -14.93
CA ASP A 287 15.68 -8.42 -15.25
C ASP A 287 15.31 -9.92 -15.47
N LEU A 288 14.28 -10.44 -14.76
CA LEU A 288 13.72 -11.78 -14.94
C LEU A 288 12.89 -11.93 -16.23
N PHE A 289 12.14 -10.93 -16.63
CA PHE A 289 11.40 -10.92 -17.89
C PHE A 289 12.36 -10.86 -19.09
N ASP A 290 13.43 -10.09 -18.99
CA ASP A 290 14.47 -10.04 -20.02
C ASP A 290 15.18 -11.39 -20.13
N TYR A 291 15.39 -12.12 -19.01
CA TYR A 291 15.99 -13.46 -19.01
C TYR A 291 15.12 -14.51 -19.73
N LYS A 292 13.80 -14.54 -19.50
CA LYS A 292 12.90 -15.49 -20.18
C LYS A 292 12.77 -15.25 -21.68
N LYS A 293 12.85 -14.01 -22.12
CA LYS A 293 12.73 -13.65 -23.53
C LYS A 293 13.91 -14.10 -24.39
N TYR A 294 15.05 -14.37 -23.77
CA TYR A 294 16.27 -14.80 -24.46
C TYR A 294 16.55 -16.32 -24.38
N ASN A 295 15.71 -17.07 -23.62
CA ASN A 295 15.84 -18.53 -23.49
C ASN A 295 14.68 -19.32 -24.16
N MET A 296 13.87 -18.68 -24.99
CA MET A 296 12.96 -19.28 -25.95
C MET A 296 13.44 -19.00 -27.38
#